data_402f6fe7a346273fc65488ad6a81d17f
#
_entry.id   402f6fe7a346273fc65488ad6a81d17f
#
_cell.length_a   1.000
_cell.length_b   1.000
_cell.length_c   1.000
_cell.angle_alpha   90.00
_cell.angle_beta   90.00
_cell.angle_gamma   90.00
#
_symmetry.space_group_name_H-M   'P 1'
#
loop_
_entity.id
_entity.type
_entity.pdbx_description
1 polymer ?
#
loop_
_entity_poly.entity_id
_entity_poly.type
_entity_poly.pdbx_seq_one_letter_code
_entity_poly.pdbx_strand_id
1 'polypeptide(L)'
;MSDIQIVGAPAGVEGSGFFATSLDKAVGLARANSLWPLPFATSCCGIEFMATMSSHYDLSRFGAERLSFSPRQADLLMVMGTISKKMGPVLRQVYLQMAEPRWVMAVGACASSGGIFDTYSVLQGIDEIIPVDVYVPGCPPRPEGIIDGFMHIQELVKTESVRRRNTPEYQKLLASYGIQ
;
A
#
# COMPACT_ATOMS: atom_id res chain seq x y z
N MET A 1 -1.45 1.59 -21.91
CA MET A 1 -0.85 0.90 -20.76
C MET A 1 -0.14 2.01 -20.00
N SER A 2 -0.75 2.49 -18.92
CA SER A 2 -0.20 3.58 -18.09
C SER A 2 0.81 2.98 -17.15
N ASP A 3 2.05 3.46 -17.22
CA ASP A 3 3.15 2.97 -16.41
C ASP A 3 2.88 3.20 -14.92
N ILE A 4 2.75 2.11 -14.18
CA ILE A 4 2.70 2.15 -12.71
C ILE A 4 4.12 2.45 -12.24
N GLN A 5 4.30 3.60 -11.59
CA GLN A 5 5.60 3.96 -11.02
C GLN A 5 5.80 3.27 -9.67
N ILE A 6 6.80 2.41 -9.60
CA ILE A 6 7.28 1.80 -8.36
C ILE A 6 8.36 2.71 -7.78
N VAL A 7 8.10 3.27 -6.61
CA VAL A 7 9.06 4.10 -5.89
C VAL A 7 9.91 3.20 -5.00
N GLY A 8 11.17 2.99 -5.42
CA GLY A 8 12.20 2.40 -4.58
C GLY A 8 12.20 0.89 -4.47
N ALA A 9 12.76 0.21 -5.48
CA ALA A 9 13.24 -1.15 -5.26
C ALA A 9 14.56 -1.08 -4.44
N PRO A 10 14.63 -1.64 -3.21
CA PRO A 10 15.87 -1.64 -2.44
C PRO A 10 16.89 -2.54 -3.11
N ALA A 11 18.11 -2.01 -3.29
CA ALA A 11 19.26 -2.80 -3.65
C ALA A 11 19.48 -3.92 -2.62
N GLY A 12 19.68 -5.15 -3.09
CA GLY A 12 19.73 -6.34 -2.27
C GLY A 12 20.62 -6.21 -1.03
N VAL A 13 20.04 -6.51 0.11
CA VAL A 13 20.79 -6.73 1.35
C VAL A 13 21.52 -8.07 1.20
N GLU A 14 22.84 -8.02 1.10
CA GLU A 14 23.69 -9.20 1.18
C GLU A 14 23.51 -9.85 2.57
N GLY A 15 22.62 -10.84 2.62
CA GLY A 15 22.32 -11.59 3.82
C GLY A 15 23.40 -12.62 4.10
N SER A 16 23.98 -12.56 5.27
CA SER A 16 24.92 -13.55 5.78
C SER A 16 24.26 -14.92 5.94
N GLY A 17 24.54 -15.84 5.04
CA GLY A 17 24.30 -17.25 5.17
C GLY A 17 23.15 -17.84 4.36
N PHE A 18 23.41 -19.00 3.74
CA PHE A 18 22.49 -19.76 2.90
C PHE A 18 21.11 -20.04 3.56
N PHE A 19 21.09 -20.35 4.84
CA PHE A 19 19.86 -20.61 5.60
C PHE A 19 19.00 -19.36 5.81
N ALA A 20 19.62 -18.23 6.13
CA ALA A 20 18.91 -16.96 6.32
C ALA A 20 18.24 -16.50 5.01
N THR A 21 18.95 -16.59 3.88
CA THR A 21 18.41 -16.23 2.56
C THR A 21 17.26 -17.15 2.16
N SER A 22 17.32 -18.45 2.46
CA SER A 22 16.24 -19.39 2.15
C SER A 22 15.00 -19.14 3.02
N LEU A 23 15.19 -18.81 4.29
CA LEU A 23 14.12 -18.45 5.22
C LEU A 23 13.43 -17.15 4.81
N ASP A 24 14.19 -16.12 4.47
CA ASP A 24 13.65 -14.83 4.02
C ASP A 24 12.79 -15.00 2.75
N LYS A 25 13.23 -15.80 1.79
CA LYS A 25 12.45 -16.12 0.59
C LYS A 25 11.15 -16.85 0.92
N ALA A 26 11.19 -17.84 1.81
CA ALA A 26 10.02 -18.61 2.21
C ALA A 26 9.00 -17.71 2.94
N VAL A 27 9.46 -16.84 3.85
CA VAL A 27 8.61 -15.89 4.57
C VAL A 27 8.04 -14.84 3.62
N GLY A 28 8.85 -14.31 2.70
CA GLY A 28 8.39 -13.36 1.67
C GLY A 28 7.29 -13.95 0.79
N LEU A 29 7.46 -15.19 0.34
CA LEU A 29 6.44 -15.92 -0.44
C LEU A 29 5.15 -16.13 0.36
N ALA A 30 5.25 -16.54 1.62
CA ALA A 30 4.09 -16.75 2.49
C ALA A 30 3.32 -15.43 2.72
N ARG A 31 4.01 -14.33 3.00
CA ARG A 31 3.41 -13.01 3.19
C ARG A 31 2.74 -12.49 1.92
N ALA A 32 3.41 -12.61 0.77
CA ALA A 32 2.86 -12.16 -0.50
C ALA A 32 1.53 -12.84 -0.85
N ASN A 33 1.34 -14.09 -0.46
CA ASN A 33 0.11 -14.84 -0.71
C ASN A 33 -0.93 -14.73 0.42
N SER A 34 -0.67 -13.95 1.46
CA SER A 34 -1.58 -13.74 2.59
C SER A 34 -1.47 -12.30 3.10
N LEU A 35 -1.72 -11.33 2.22
CA LEU A 35 -1.79 -9.92 2.57
C LEU A 35 -3.19 -9.58 3.09
N TRP A 36 -3.25 -8.86 4.20
CA TRP A 36 -4.51 -8.41 4.80
C TRP A 36 -4.70 -6.92 4.57
N PRO A 37 -5.50 -6.55 3.55
CA PRO A 37 -5.73 -5.15 3.24
C PRO A 37 -6.64 -4.46 4.25
N LEU A 38 -6.26 -3.24 4.65
CA LEU A 38 -7.09 -2.27 5.34
C LEU A 38 -7.62 -1.28 4.32
N PRO A 39 -8.90 -1.33 3.95
CA PRO A 39 -9.49 -0.39 3.03
C PRO A 39 -9.80 0.94 3.75
N PHE A 40 -9.06 1.99 3.40
CA PHE A 40 -9.38 3.36 3.77
C PHE A 40 -10.09 4.04 2.60
N ALA A 41 -11.39 3.74 2.47
CA ALA A 41 -12.23 4.13 1.35
C ALA A 41 -13.10 5.33 1.71
N THR A 42 -12.95 6.43 1.00
CA THR A 42 -13.62 7.70 1.30
C THR A 42 -14.56 8.21 0.20
N SER A 43 -14.40 7.72 -1.04
CA SER A 43 -15.22 8.20 -2.18
C SER A 43 -15.35 7.14 -3.28
N CYS A 44 -15.53 7.56 -4.54
CA CYS A 44 -15.85 6.67 -5.66
C CYS A 44 -14.86 5.50 -5.88
N CYS A 45 -13.58 5.67 -5.59
CA CYS A 45 -12.61 4.56 -5.66
C CYS A 45 -12.93 3.44 -4.65
N GLY A 46 -13.57 3.78 -3.53
CA GLY A 46 -14.06 2.78 -2.57
C GLY A 46 -15.18 1.91 -3.14
N ILE A 47 -16.06 2.48 -3.98
CA ILE A 47 -17.11 1.72 -4.66
C ILE A 47 -16.50 0.77 -5.70
N GLU A 48 -15.48 1.22 -6.42
CA GLU A 48 -14.77 0.37 -7.37
C GLU A 48 -14.01 -0.77 -6.68
N PHE A 49 -13.48 -0.50 -5.49
CA PHE A 49 -12.92 -1.55 -4.64
C PHE A 49 -13.96 -2.59 -4.20
N MET A 50 -15.20 -2.17 -3.90
CA MET A 50 -16.28 -3.11 -3.62
C MET A 50 -16.57 -3.99 -4.85
N ALA A 51 -16.51 -3.44 -6.06
CA ALA A 51 -16.62 -4.22 -7.29
C ALA A 51 -15.45 -5.20 -7.45
N THR A 52 -14.23 -4.81 -7.06
CA THR A 52 -13.04 -5.67 -7.06
C THR A 52 -13.17 -6.87 -6.12
N MET A 53 -13.91 -6.69 -5.02
CA MET A 53 -14.21 -7.76 -4.06
C MET A 53 -15.43 -8.61 -4.46
N SER A 54 -16.11 -8.25 -5.53
CA SER A 54 -17.28 -9.00 -5.99
C SER A 54 -16.91 -10.31 -6.66
N SER A 55 -17.88 -11.22 -6.82
CA SER A 55 -17.68 -12.55 -7.39
C SER A 55 -17.11 -12.57 -8.81
N HIS A 56 -17.22 -11.48 -9.56
CA HIS A 56 -16.68 -11.39 -10.92
C HIS A 56 -15.15 -11.26 -10.93
N TYR A 57 -14.60 -10.45 -10.02
CA TYR A 57 -13.15 -10.19 -9.93
C TYR A 57 -12.47 -10.95 -8.82
N ASP A 58 -13.02 -10.88 -7.61
CA ASP A 58 -12.64 -11.59 -6.40
C ASP A 58 -11.13 -11.55 -6.04
N LEU A 59 -10.76 -10.55 -5.27
CA LEU A 59 -9.38 -10.33 -4.82
C LEU A 59 -8.84 -11.50 -3.94
N SER A 60 -9.74 -12.35 -3.40
CA SER A 60 -9.36 -13.53 -2.62
C SER A 60 -8.54 -14.54 -3.42
N ARG A 61 -8.73 -14.61 -4.74
CA ARG A 61 -7.91 -15.46 -5.64
C ARG A 61 -6.43 -15.10 -5.63
N PHE A 62 -6.12 -13.86 -5.23
CA PHE A 62 -4.76 -13.33 -5.15
C PHE A 62 -4.20 -13.31 -3.72
N GLY A 63 -4.92 -13.93 -2.76
CA GLY A 63 -4.47 -14.01 -1.37
C GLY A 63 -4.84 -12.84 -0.48
N ALA A 64 -5.83 -12.04 -0.86
CA ALA A 64 -6.36 -10.91 -0.09
C ALA A 64 -7.84 -11.10 0.31
N GLU A 65 -8.20 -12.31 0.71
CA GLU A 65 -9.58 -12.64 1.09
C GLU A 65 -10.05 -11.84 2.32
N ARG A 66 -9.16 -11.72 3.31
CA ARG A 66 -9.53 -11.11 4.58
C ARG A 66 -9.27 -9.62 4.58
N LEU A 67 -10.34 -8.82 4.45
CA LEU A 67 -10.30 -7.40 4.77
C LEU A 67 -10.16 -7.21 6.29
N SER A 68 -9.12 -6.49 6.70
CA SER A 68 -8.93 -6.15 8.10
C SER A 68 -9.29 -4.70 8.35
N PHE A 69 -10.35 -4.46 9.12
CA PHE A 69 -10.72 -3.12 9.58
C PHE A 69 -9.98 -2.69 10.86
N SER A 70 -9.12 -3.56 11.36
CA SER A 70 -8.23 -3.26 12.49
C SER A 70 -6.83 -2.96 11.96
N PRO A 71 -6.29 -1.74 12.17
CA PRO A 71 -4.94 -1.39 11.70
C PRO A 71 -3.86 -2.32 12.25
N ARG A 72 -4.04 -2.82 13.45
CA ARG A 72 -3.06 -3.69 14.13
C ARG A 72 -2.94 -5.09 13.51
N GLN A 73 -3.91 -5.49 12.70
CA GLN A 73 -3.95 -6.80 12.04
C GLN A 73 -3.75 -6.69 10.53
N ALA A 74 -3.63 -5.48 10.00
CA ALA A 74 -3.48 -5.23 8.57
C ALA A 74 -2.01 -5.07 8.20
N ASP A 75 -1.66 -5.58 7.02
CA ASP A 75 -0.33 -5.47 6.44
C ASP A 75 -0.27 -4.44 5.32
N LEU A 76 -1.38 -4.26 4.60
CA LEU A 76 -1.50 -3.36 3.45
C LEU A 76 -2.56 -2.29 3.71
N LEU A 77 -2.16 -1.01 3.68
CA LEU A 77 -3.08 0.12 3.70
C LEU A 77 -3.46 0.51 2.27
N MET A 78 -4.71 0.35 1.92
CA MET A 78 -5.24 0.78 0.63
C MET A 78 -6.01 2.08 0.81
N VAL A 79 -5.42 3.19 0.39
CA VAL A 79 -6.07 4.51 0.47
C VAL A 79 -6.77 4.80 -0.84
N MET A 80 -8.09 4.95 -0.79
CA MET A 80 -8.95 5.01 -1.97
C MET A 80 -9.86 6.23 -1.91
N GLY A 81 -9.67 7.14 -2.85
CA GLY A 81 -10.52 8.32 -3.02
C GLY A 81 -9.95 9.59 -2.42
N THR A 82 -10.80 10.58 -2.27
CA THR A 82 -10.46 11.94 -1.84
C THR A 82 -10.23 12.01 -0.34
N ILE A 83 -9.09 12.53 0.08
CA ILE A 83 -8.77 12.74 1.50
C ILE A 83 -8.84 14.23 1.81
N SER A 84 -9.67 14.61 2.77
CA SER A 84 -9.70 15.99 3.24
C SER A 84 -8.53 16.28 4.19
N LYS A 85 -8.12 17.53 4.27
CA LYS A 85 -7.06 17.96 5.21
C LYS A 85 -7.40 17.62 6.67
N LYS A 86 -8.69 17.57 7.02
CA LYS A 86 -9.16 17.13 8.36
C LYS A 86 -8.98 15.63 8.59
N MET A 87 -9.05 14.83 7.53
CA MET A 87 -8.84 13.38 7.60
C MET A 87 -7.37 12.98 7.52
N GLY A 88 -6.50 13.87 7.05
CA GLY A 88 -5.06 13.60 6.95
C GLY A 88 -4.43 13.11 8.26
N PRO A 89 -4.60 13.79 9.39
CA PRO A 89 -4.10 13.34 10.69
C PRO A 89 -4.64 11.97 11.11
N VAL A 90 -5.90 11.67 10.79
CA VAL A 90 -6.53 10.36 11.08
C VAL A 90 -5.88 9.27 10.24
N LEU A 91 -5.67 9.51 8.95
CA LEU A 91 -4.98 8.59 8.06
C LEU A 91 -3.56 8.27 8.58
N ARG A 92 -2.81 9.32 8.99
CA ARG A 92 -1.49 9.15 9.59
C ARG A 92 -1.55 8.32 10.87
N GLN A 93 -2.55 8.56 11.72
CA GLN A 93 -2.71 7.78 12.96
C GLN A 93 -3.02 6.31 12.67
N VAL A 94 -3.86 6.01 11.68
CA VAL A 94 -4.14 4.65 11.22
C VAL A 94 -2.86 3.97 10.73
N TYR A 95 -2.07 4.66 9.90
CA TYR A 95 -0.78 4.16 9.42
C TYR A 95 0.19 3.84 10.57
N LEU A 96 0.29 4.70 11.59
CA LEU A 96 1.16 4.49 12.75
C LEU A 96 0.71 3.30 13.63
N GLN A 97 -0.57 2.97 13.62
CA GLN A 97 -1.12 1.82 14.35
C GLN A 97 -0.91 0.49 13.66
N MET A 98 -0.56 0.48 12.38
CA MET A 98 -0.27 -0.75 11.65
C MET A 98 1.03 -1.39 12.14
N ALA A 99 1.00 -2.72 12.21
CA ALA A 99 2.20 -3.50 12.52
C ALA A 99 3.19 -3.45 11.35
N GLU A 100 4.46 -3.63 11.63
CA GLU A 100 5.49 -3.73 10.60
C GLU A 100 5.82 -5.21 10.30
N PRO A 101 6.11 -5.52 9.05
CA PRO A 101 6.20 -4.67 7.87
C PRO A 101 4.83 -4.25 7.34
N ARG A 102 4.72 -3.04 6.82
CA ARG A 102 3.48 -2.47 6.29
C ARG A 102 3.73 -1.82 4.93
N TRP A 103 2.75 -1.90 4.05
CA TRP A 103 2.79 -1.32 2.71
C TRP A 103 1.60 -0.39 2.50
N VAL A 104 1.78 0.59 1.62
CA VAL A 104 0.75 1.59 1.31
C VAL A 104 0.51 1.63 -0.18
N MET A 105 -0.75 1.51 -0.58
CA MET A 105 -1.19 1.65 -1.95
C MET A 105 -2.14 2.82 -2.09
N ALA A 106 -1.78 3.80 -2.93
CA ALA A 106 -2.64 4.92 -3.30
C ALA A 106 -3.48 4.54 -4.52
N VAL A 107 -4.80 4.49 -4.36
CA VAL A 107 -5.73 4.06 -5.41
C VAL A 107 -6.51 5.27 -5.94
N GLY A 108 -6.29 5.54 -7.20
CA GLY A 108 -6.94 6.61 -7.95
C GLY A 108 -6.25 7.97 -7.87
N ALA A 109 -6.62 8.86 -8.77
CA ALA A 109 -6.01 10.17 -8.93
C ALA A 109 -6.12 11.04 -7.67
N CYS A 110 -7.23 10.93 -6.92
CA CYS A 110 -7.42 11.74 -5.71
C CYS A 110 -6.43 11.38 -4.61
N ALA A 111 -6.16 10.09 -4.38
CA ALA A 111 -5.18 9.66 -3.40
C ALA A 111 -3.74 9.95 -3.87
N SER A 112 -3.49 9.90 -5.17
CA SER A 112 -2.16 10.08 -5.75
C SER A 112 -1.72 11.53 -5.85
N SER A 113 -2.62 12.44 -6.23
CA SER A 113 -2.27 13.85 -6.53
C SER A 113 -3.40 14.85 -6.25
N GLY A 114 -4.44 14.47 -5.51
CA GLY A 114 -5.63 15.29 -5.33
C GLY A 114 -6.61 15.24 -6.52
N GLY A 115 -6.18 14.72 -7.67
CA GLY A 115 -7.01 14.60 -8.88
C GLY A 115 -7.48 15.95 -9.42
N ILE A 116 -8.76 16.03 -9.75
CA ILE A 116 -9.40 17.25 -10.25
C ILE A 116 -9.84 18.21 -9.12
N PHE A 117 -9.68 17.82 -7.86
CA PHE A 117 -10.17 18.55 -6.69
C PHE A 117 -9.05 19.39 -6.06
N ASP A 118 -8.54 20.35 -6.80
CA ASP A 118 -7.59 21.33 -6.26
C ASP A 118 -8.33 22.40 -5.43
N THR A 119 -8.61 22.05 -4.18
CA THR A 119 -9.31 22.90 -3.24
C THR A 119 -8.56 23.02 -1.92
N TYR A 120 -8.82 24.12 -1.18
CA TYR A 120 -8.18 24.35 0.12
C TYR A 120 -8.47 23.27 1.18
N SER A 121 -9.52 22.50 1.01
CA SER A 121 -9.98 21.48 1.97
C SER A 121 -9.48 20.06 1.65
N VAL A 122 -8.97 19.83 0.46
CA VAL A 122 -8.50 18.51 -0.02
C VAL A 122 -6.99 18.44 0.03
N LEU A 123 -6.51 17.26 0.43
CA LEU A 123 -5.08 16.91 0.41
C LEU A 123 -4.67 16.61 -1.03
N GLN A 124 -3.54 17.17 -1.48
CA GLN A 124 -3.05 17.04 -2.85
C GLN A 124 -2.08 15.86 -3.03
N GLY A 125 -2.47 14.72 -2.50
CA GLY A 125 -1.73 13.47 -2.47
C GLY A 125 -1.48 12.98 -1.05
N ILE A 126 -1.57 11.68 -0.84
CA ILE A 126 -1.33 11.08 0.48
C ILE A 126 0.15 10.98 0.82
N ASP A 127 1.00 11.10 -0.18
CA ASP A 127 2.47 11.15 -0.06
C ASP A 127 2.97 12.39 0.71
N GLU A 128 2.14 13.41 0.90
CA GLU A 128 2.46 14.51 1.83
C GLU A 128 2.47 14.07 3.31
N ILE A 129 1.79 12.98 3.64
CA ILE A 129 1.55 12.58 5.05
C ILE A 129 2.18 11.24 5.39
N ILE A 130 2.11 10.27 4.47
CA ILE A 130 2.60 8.88 4.65
C ILE A 130 3.37 8.42 3.40
N PRO A 131 4.37 7.56 3.57
CA PRO A 131 5.07 6.99 2.44
C PRO A 131 4.15 6.08 1.63
N VAL A 132 4.23 6.14 0.31
CA VAL A 132 3.44 5.34 -0.63
C VAL A 132 4.37 4.41 -1.40
N ASP A 133 4.00 3.14 -1.47
CA ASP A 133 4.78 2.11 -2.17
C ASP A 133 4.32 1.92 -3.62
N VAL A 134 3.01 1.94 -3.85
CA VAL A 134 2.43 1.75 -5.19
C VAL A 134 1.30 2.75 -5.44
N TYR A 135 1.30 3.31 -6.65
CA TYR A 135 0.23 4.20 -7.14
C TYR A 135 -0.56 3.50 -8.23
N VAL A 136 -1.89 3.50 -8.09
CA VAL A 136 -2.82 2.97 -9.09
C VAL A 136 -3.54 4.12 -9.76
N PRO A 137 -3.24 4.45 -11.01
CA PRO A 137 -3.86 5.57 -11.72
C PRO A 137 -5.30 5.24 -12.13
N GLY A 138 -6.15 6.27 -12.17
CA GLY A 138 -7.54 6.20 -12.63
C GLY A 138 -8.46 7.12 -11.83
N CYS A 139 -9.65 7.39 -12.36
CA CYS A 139 -10.65 8.23 -11.68
C CYS A 139 -12.08 7.74 -11.99
N PRO A 140 -12.53 6.65 -11.35
CA PRO A 140 -11.79 5.64 -10.58
C PRO A 140 -10.97 4.70 -11.48
N PRO A 141 -9.96 4.01 -10.95
CA PRO A 141 -9.32 2.92 -11.68
C PRO A 141 -10.27 1.74 -11.79
N ARG A 142 -10.18 0.99 -12.88
CA ARG A 142 -10.97 -0.24 -13.04
C ARG A 142 -10.53 -1.31 -12.04
N PRO A 143 -11.40 -2.29 -11.71
CA PRO A 143 -11.04 -3.39 -10.82
C PRO A 143 -9.76 -4.12 -11.22
N GLU A 144 -9.54 -4.32 -12.53
CA GLU A 144 -8.32 -4.94 -13.06
C GLU A 144 -7.07 -4.12 -12.71
N GLY A 145 -7.17 -2.78 -12.75
CA GLY A 145 -6.06 -1.90 -12.35
C GLY A 145 -5.77 -1.96 -10.85
N ILE A 146 -6.79 -2.15 -10.02
CA ILE A 146 -6.60 -2.34 -8.57
C ILE A 146 -5.93 -3.70 -8.31
N ILE A 147 -6.34 -4.75 -8.99
CA ILE A 147 -5.72 -6.08 -8.90
C ILE A 147 -4.26 -6.04 -9.38
N ASP A 148 -3.98 -5.35 -10.47
CA ASP A 148 -2.62 -5.18 -10.98
C ASP A 148 -1.73 -4.45 -9.97
N GLY A 149 -2.22 -3.35 -9.37
CA GLY A 149 -1.53 -2.66 -8.28
C GLY A 149 -1.28 -3.57 -7.07
N PHE A 150 -2.25 -4.43 -6.73
CA PHE A 150 -2.07 -5.42 -5.67
C PHE A 150 -1.00 -6.46 -6.01
N MET A 151 -0.94 -6.94 -7.25
CA MET A 151 0.11 -7.85 -7.72
C MET A 151 1.49 -7.20 -7.63
N HIS A 152 1.61 -5.90 -7.93
CA HIS A 152 2.86 -5.17 -7.74
C HIS A 152 3.30 -5.10 -6.27
N ILE A 153 2.36 -4.91 -5.34
CA ILE A 153 2.67 -5.01 -3.90
C ILE A 153 3.18 -6.43 -3.56
N GLN A 154 2.57 -7.48 -4.11
CA GLN A 154 3.04 -8.84 -3.88
C GLN A 154 4.48 -9.06 -4.38
N GLU A 155 4.84 -8.48 -5.50
CA GLU A 155 6.22 -8.54 -6.02
C GLU A 155 7.20 -7.80 -5.11
N LEU A 156 6.83 -6.62 -4.61
CA LEU A 156 7.63 -5.88 -3.62
C LEU A 156 7.83 -6.72 -2.35
N VAL A 157 6.76 -7.32 -1.82
CA VAL A 157 6.82 -8.18 -0.63
C VAL A 157 7.74 -9.39 -0.82
N LYS A 158 7.77 -9.99 -2.02
CA LYS A 158 8.66 -11.12 -2.34
C LYS A 158 10.12 -10.71 -2.44
N THR A 159 10.39 -9.50 -2.91
CA THR A 159 11.75 -8.99 -3.13
C THR A 159 12.35 -8.34 -1.90
N GLU A 160 11.51 -7.80 -1.03
CA GLU A 160 11.93 -7.14 0.20
C GLU A 160 12.37 -8.14 1.27
N SER A 161 13.42 -7.79 2.01
CA SER A 161 13.83 -8.54 3.20
C SER A 161 12.75 -8.45 4.29
N VAL A 162 12.62 -9.51 5.10
CA VAL A 162 11.76 -9.57 6.29
C VAL A 162 12.01 -8.37 7.24
N ARG A 163 13.20 -7.78 7.19
CA ARG A 163 13.63 -6.65 8.01
C ARG A 163 13.58 -5.31 7.27
N ARG A 164 12.55 -5.05 6.47
CA ARG A 164 12.37 -3.76 5.76
C ARG A 164 12.67 -2.54 6.65
N ARG A 165 12.19 -2.54 7.89
CA ARG A 165 12.41 -1.45 8.85
C ARG A 165 13.88 -1.16 9.13
N ASN A 166 14.74 -2.17 9.12
CA ASN A 166 16.15 -2.02 9.43
C ASN A 166 16.98 -1.51 8.26
N THR A 167 16.36 -1.35 7.08
CA THR A 167 17.04 -0.78 5.92
C THR A 167 17.24 0.72 6.14
N PRO A 168 18.47 1.25 6.05
CA PRO A 168 18.76 2.65 6.35
C PRO A 168 18.02 3.62 5.43
N GLU A 169 17.67 3.19 4.23
CA GLU A 169 16.87 3.97 3.28
C GLU A 169 15.44 4.16 3.76
N TYR A 170 14.81 3.09 4.25
CA TYR A 170 13.46 3.15 4.80
C TYR A 170 13.40 3.98 6.08
N GLN A 171 14.41 3.91 6.93
CA GLN A 171 14.49 4.75 8.13
C GLN A 171 14.64 6.24 7.78
N LYS A 172 15.44 6.58 6.75
CA LYS A 172 15.55 7.97 6.26
C LYS A 172 14.21 8.46 5.71
N LEU A 173 13.50 7.61 4.98
CA LEU A 173 12.18 7.92 4.45
C LEU A 173 11.16 8.14 5.58
N LEU A 174 11.12 7.29 6.60
CA LEU A 174 10.26 7.50 7.77
C LEU A 174 10.62 8.78 8.52
N ALA A 175 11.90 9.08 8.67
CA ALA A 175 12.37 10.30 9.31
C ALA A 175 11.93 11.58 8.57
N SER A 176 11.87 11.55 7.22
CA SER A 176 11.38 12.67 6.42
C SER A 176 9.90 12.97 6.69
N TYR A 177 9.12 11.96 7.06
CA TYR A 177 7.71 12.11 7.49
C TYR A 177 7.55 12.38 9.00
N GLY A 178 8.66 12.51 9.75
CA GLY A 178 8.63 12.69 11.21
C GLY A 178 8.04 11.48 11.95
N ILE A 179 8.24 10.28 11.41
CA ILE A 179 7.82 9.00 11.99
C ILE A 179 9.08 8.33 12.57
N GLN A 180 9.09 8.11 13.89
CA GLN A 180 10.17 7.42 14.62
C GLN A 180 9.74 6.04 15.04
#